data_af88df733eb943fb1ecf3ab8fe213d5e
#
_entry.id   af88df733eb943fb1ecf3ab8fe213d5e
#
_cell.length_a   1.000
_cell.length_b   1.000
_cell.length_c   1.000
_cell.angle_alpha   90.00
_cell.angle_beta   90.00
_cell.angle_gamma   90.00
#
_symmetry.space_group_name_H-M   'P 1'
#
loop_
_entity.id
_entity.type
_entity.pdbx_description
1 polymer ?
#
loop_
_entity_poly.entity_id
_entity_poly.type
_entity_poly.pdbx_seq_one_letter_code
_entity_poly.pdbx_strand_id
1 'polypeptide(L)'
;MILNTGSRTDIPAFYSEWFMNRIRAGFVMARNPFYPKQIIRYDLDPSVVDVLVFCTKNPKNMLGHLEELKKYRMYWNVTITPYGKDIEPNVPHKKEVMDAFIELSKKVSVKNVVWRYDPIFLNEKYDISHHLMIFEKMCAYLEGYCKHVIISFIDLYEKTKKNFPEVKEVSFDEQCYITKQFVKIAARHGMDIRLCHEDERLAFYGADVTGCLSKEVLEEAIGEHLIVPTSSKSREGCNCLLGNDIGAYNSCLHLCRYCYANFDKDIVLKNHKLHDPKSPLLIGKIEEGDEIREHKSISYLDDQRTLF
;
A
#
# COMPACT_ATOMS: atom_id res chain seq x y z
N MET A 1 -14.86 -1.72 10.08
CA MET A 1 -13.37 -1.59 10.24
C MET A 1 -12.69 -1.44 8.89
N ILE A 2 -11.49 -0.82 8.85
CA ILE A 2 -10.63 -0.76 7.66
C ILE A 2 -9.63 -1.91 7.76
N LEU A 3 -9.54 -2.75 6.72
CA LEU A 3 -8.64 -3.90 6.66
C LEU A 3 -7.53 -3.64 5.63
N ASN A 4 -6.27 -3.69 6.07
CA ASN A 4 -5.11 -3.46 5.22
C ASN A 4 -4.43 -4.78 4.85
N THR A 5 -4.07 -4.92 3.57
CA THR A 5 -3.47 -6.14 3.03
C THR A 5 -2.00 -5.99 2.63
N GLY A 6 -1.36 -4.83 2.88
CA GLY A 6 -0.12 -4.57 2.19
C GLY A 6 0.96 -3.76 2.91
N SER A 7 0.86 -3.45 4.20
CA SER A 7 1.95 -2.74 4.89
C SER A 7 3.15 -3.63 5.19
N ARG A 8 2.93 -4.94 5.41
CA ARG A 8 3.99 -5.88 5.82
C ARG A 8 4.43 -6.83 4.72
N THR A 9 3.63 -6.94 3.65
CA THR A 9 3.90 -7.81 2.49
C THR A 9 3.07 -7.36 1.29
N ASP A 10 3.23 -8.01 0.15
CA ASP A 10 2.40 -7.78 -1.03
C ASP A 10 1.46 -8.99 -1.24
N ILE A 11 0.30 -8.95 -0.57
CA ILE A 11 -0.71 -10.02 -0.66
C ILE A 11 -1.25 -10.16 -2.10
N PRO A 12 -1.65 -9.07 -2.79
CA PRO A 12 -2.12 -9.18 -4.17
C PRO A 12 -1.13 -9.85 -5.12
N ALA A 13 0.17 -9.57 -4.96
CA ALA A 13 1.18 -10.11 -5.87
C ALA A 13 1.49 -11.59 -5.63
N PHE A 14 1.55 -12.04 -4.35
CA PHE A 14 2.11 -13.35 -4.00
C PHE A 14 1.16 -14.29 -3.27
N TYR A 15 0.08 -13.76 -2.70
CA TYR A 15 -0.79 -14.48 -1.78
C TYR A 15 -2.28 -14.31 -2.11
N SER A 16 -2.60 -14.01 -3.37
CA SER A 16 -3.97 -13.76 -3.83
C SER A 16 -4.89 -14.96 -3.59
N GLU A 17 -4.42 -16.19 -3.85
CA GLU A 17 -5.18 -17.43 -3.59
C GLU A 17 -5.50 -17.57 -2.09
N TRP A 18 -4.50 -17.36 -1.22
CA TRP A 18 -4.71 -17.38 0.23
C TRP A 18 -5.75 -16.35 0.66
N PHE A 19 -5.63 -15.11 0.17
CA PHE A 19 -6.56 -14.05 0.51
C PHE A 19 -7.99 -14.41 0.09
N MET A 20 -8.18 -14.94 -1.11
CA MET A 20 -9.50 -15.38 -1.56
C MET A 20 -10.06 -16.54 -0.72
N ASN A 21 -9.21 -17.46 -0.30
CA ASN A 21 -9.61 -18.51 0.63
C ASN A 21 -10.04 -17.95 2.01
N ARG A 22 -9.42 -16.85 2.47
CA ARG A 22 -9.85 -16.17 3.70
C ARG A 22 -11.17 -15.42 3.52
N ILE A 23 -11.36 -14.76 2.39
CA ILE A 23 -12.64 -14.12 2.02
C ILE A 23 -13.79 -15.12 2.01
N ARG A 24 -13.59 -16.30 1.43
CA ARG A 24 -14.59 -17.38 1.38
C ARG A 24 -14.86 -18.00 2.75
N ALA A 25 -13.83 -18.11 3.58
CA ALA A 25 -13.95 -18.62 4.95
C ALA A 25 -14.59 -17.61 5.92
N GLY A 26 -14.69 -16.33 5.54
CA GLY A 26 -15.31 -15.27 6.36
C GLY A 26 -14.42 -14.78 7.52
N PHE A 27 -13.17 -15.22 7.60
CA PHE A 27 -12.23 -14.75 8.63
C PHE A 27 -10.78 -14.90 8.20
N VAL A 28 -9.90 -14.12 8.84
CA VAL A 28 -8.46 -14.20 8.69
C VAL A 28 -7.78 -14.07 10.06
N MET A 29 -6.62 -14.67 10.21
CA MET A 29 -5.79 -14.53 11.41
C MET A 29 -4.46 -13.87 11.08
N ALA A 30 -4.01 -12.97 11.95
CA ALA A 30 -2.71 -12.32 11.85
C ALA A 30 -1.93 -12.46 13.15
N ARG A 31 -0.69 -12.93 13.07
CA ARG A 31 0.21 -13.01 14.23
C ARG A 31 0.72 -11.61 14.55
N ASN A 32 0.64 -11.23 15.83
CA ASN A 32 1.16 -9.93 16.28
C ASN A 32 2.68 -9.90 16.15
N PRO A 33 3.29 -8.96 15.40
CA PRO A 33 4.73 -8.94 15.18
C PRO A 33 5.54 -8.57 16.43
N PHE A 34 4.92 -7.92 17.42
CA PHE A 34 5.55 -7.54 18.69
C PHE A 34 5.34 -8.57 19.81
N TYR A 35 4.27 -9.36 19.72
CA TYR A 35 3.90 -10.41 20.67
C TYR A 35 3.64 -11.71 19.91
N PRO A 36 4.69 -12.48 19.55
CA PRO A 36 4.57 -13.60 18.61
C PRO A 36 3.62 -14.73 19.04
N LYS A 37 3.31 -14.85 20.31
CA LYS A 37 2.31 -15.81 20.83
C LYS A 37 0.86 -15.30 20.72
N GLN A 38 0.67 -14.01 20.40
CA GLN A 38 -0.66 -13.43 20.20
C GLN A 38 -1.06 -13.50 18.72
N ILE A 39 -2.22 -14.08 18.46
CA ILE A 39 -2.86 -14.13 17.14
C ILE A 39 -4.17 -13.36 17.25
N ILE A 40 -4.41 -12.46 16.31
CA ILE A 40 -5.65 -11.70 16.21
C ILE A 40 -6.49 -12.30 15.10
N ARG A 41 -7.74 -12.66 15.39
CA ARG A 41 -8.72 -13.12 14.42
C ARG A 41 -9.62 -11.96 14.03
N TYR A 42 -9.68 -11.66 12.73
CA TYR A 42 -10.53 -10.65 12.15
C TYR A 42 -11.71 -11.30 11.43
N ASP A 43 -12.90 -10.78 11.65
CA ASP A 43 -14.07 -11.10 10.86
C ASP A 43 -13.99 -10.41 9.49
N LEU A 44 -14.33 -11.13 8.42
CA LEU A 44 -14.34 -10.63 7.06
C LEU A 44 -15.76 -10.48 6.50
N ASP A 45 -16.79 -10.45 7.35
CA ASP A 45 -18.13 -10.15 6.87
C ASP A 45 -18.18 -8.72 6.27
N PRO A 46 -18.77 -8.53 5.07
CA PRO A 46 -18.89 -7.22 4.44
C PRO A 46 -19.62 -6.16 5.28
N SER A 47 -20.45 -6.57 6.26
CA SER A 47 -21.13 -5.64 7.17
C SER A 47 -20.22 -4.99 8.19
N VAL A 48 -19.05 -5.58 8.48
CA VAL A 48 -18.07 -5.05 9.44
C VAL A 48 -16.77 -4.58 8.79
N VAL A 49 -16.51 -4.99 7.54
CA VAL A 49 -15.35 -4.51 6.74
C VAL A 49 -15.80 -3.35 5.86
N ASP A 50 -15.54 -2.14 6.29
CA ASP A 50 -15.93 -0.93 5.56
C ASP A 50 -15.11 -0.72 4.29
N VAL A 51 -13.80 -0.95 4.37
CA VAL A 51 -12.87 -0.82 3.24
C VAL A 51 -11.80 -1.91 3.29
N LEU A 52 -11.61 -2.61 2.18
CA LEU A 52 -10.41 -3.39 1.90
C LEU A 52 -9.37 -2.48 1.26
N VAL A 53 -8.27 -2.24 1.95
CA VAL A 53 -7.14 -1.46 1.43
C VAL A 53 -6.08 -2.39 0.91
N PHE A 54 -5.77 -2.28 -0.37
CA PHE A 54 -4.72 -3.03 -1.03
C PHE A 54 -3.50 -2.14 -1.26
N CYS A 55 -2.30 -2.67 -0.95
CA CYS A 55 -1.03 -2.05 -1.32
C CYS A 55 -0.22 -3.10 -2.08
N THR A 56 0.15 -2.81 -3.33
CA THR A 56 0.80 -3.81 -4.19
C THR A 56 1.73 -3.17 -5.21
N LYS A 57 2.75 -3.91 -5.62
CA LYS A 57 3.57 -3.61 -6.81
C LYS A 57 3.15 -4.43 -8.04
N ASN A 58 2.16 -5.31 -7.90
CA ASN A 58 1.63 -6.08 -9.01
C ASN A 58 0.19 -6.55 -8.73
N PRO A 59 -0.84 -5.83 -9.20
CA PRO A 59 -2.23 -6.21 -8.98
C PRO A 59 -2.71 -7.38 -9.87
N LYS A 60 -1.90 -7.83 -10.83
CA LYS A 60 -2.30 -8.75 -11.91
C LYS A 60 -3.01 -10.01 -11.40
N ASN A 61 -2.49 -10.63 -10.34
CA ASN A 61 -3.05 -11.89 -9.82
C ASN A 61 -4.42 -11.71 -9.15
N MET A 62 -4.80 -10.46 -8.79
CA MET A 62 -6.11 -10.17 -8.21
C MET A 62 -7.18 -9.79 -9.23
N LEU A 63 -6.80 -9.46 -10.48
CA LEU A 63 -7.74 -8.97 -11.51
C LEU A 63 -8.86 -9.95 -11.82
N GLY A 64 -8.59 -11.27 -11.76
CA GLY A 64 -9.56 -12.33 -11.96
C GLY A 64 -10.52 -12.54 -10.77
N HIS A 65 -10.21 -11.98 -9.61
CA HIS A 65 -10.99 -12.17 -8.37
C HIS A 65 -11.88 -10.96 -8.02
N LEU A 66 -11.80 -9.87 -8.77
CA LEU A 66 -12.52 -8.63 -8.45
C LEU A 66 -14.04 -8.79 -8.44
N GLU A 67 -14.59 -9.68 -9.28
CA GLU A 67 -16.03 -9.97 -9.28
C GLU A 67 -16.50 -10.54 -7.93
N GLU A 68 -15.72 -11.45 -7.33
CA GLU A 68 -16.04 -12.03 -6.03
C GLU A 68 -15.89 -11.01 -4.88
N LEU A 69 -15.08 -9.97 -5.09
CA LEU A 69 -14.84 -8.90 -4.12
C LEU A 69 -15.81 -7.73 -4.25
N LYS A 70 -16.73 -7.70 -5.20
CA LYS A 70 -17.69 -6.59 -5.43
C LYS A 70 -18.58 -6.25 -4.23
N LYS A 71 -18.78 -7.20 -3.31
CA LYS A 71 -19.50 -6.98 -2.06
C LYS A 71 -18.74 -6.13 -1.03
N TYR A 72 -17.44 -5.87 -1.26
CA TYR A 72 -16.61 -5.01 -0.43
C TYR A 72 -16.33 -3.69 -1.13
N ARG A 73 -16.23 -2.61 -0.37
CA ARG A 73 -15.60 -1.38 -0.83
C ARG A 73 -14.09 -1.58 -0.83
N MET A 74 -13.43 -1.14 -1.88
CA MET A 74 -12.00 -1.37 -2.07
C MET A 74 -11.27 -0.05 -2.33
N TYR A 75 -10.03 0.05 -1.84
CA TYR A 75 -9.10 1.12 -2.19
C TYR A 75 -7.74 0.52 -2.51
N TRP A 76 -7.20 0.82 -3.68
CA TRP A 76 -6.01 0.20 -4.22
C TRP A 76 -4.85 1.19 -4.31
N ASN A 77 -3.78 0.94 -3.56
CA ASN A 77 -2.51 1.62 -3.70
C ASN A 77 -1.59 0.75 -4.56
N VAL A 78 -1.29 1.18 -5.79
CA VAL A 78 -0.40 0.44 -6.68
C VAL A 78 0.92 1.18 -6.82
N THR A 79 2.00 0.57 -6.34
CA THR A 79 3.33 1.17 -6.36
C THR A 79 4.04 0.88 -7.67
N ILE A 80 4.33 1.92 -8.43
CA ILE A 80 5.10 1.86 -9.68
C ILE A 80 6.20 2.91 -9.62
N THR A 81 7.45 2.46 -9.59
CA THR A 81 8.66 3.28 -9.40
C THR A 81 9.54 3.23 -10.66
N PRO A 82 10.53 4.11 -10.83
CA PRO A 82 11.41 4.10 -12.00
C PRO A 82 12.51 3.03 -11.95
N TYR A 83 12.60 2.28 -10.84
CA TYR A 83 13.77 1.44 -10.55
C TYR A 83 13.78 0.14 -11.34
N GLY A 84 14.99 -0.27 -11.72
CA GLY A 84 15.26 -1.55 -12.40
C GLY A 84 15.45 -2.72 -11.43
N LYS A 85 15.89 -3.84 -11.99
CA LYS A 85 16.15 -5.09 -11.26
C LYS A 85 17.30 -4.99 -10.26
N ASP A 86 18.15 -4.02 -10.38
CA ASP A 86 19.23 -3.68 -9.44
C ASP A 86 18.69 -3.21 -8.08
N ILE A 87 17.50 -2.63 -8.05
CA ILE A 87 16.82 -2.14 -6.85
C ILE A 87 15.58 -2.99 -6.50
N GLU A 88 14.83 -3.43 -7.52
CA GLU A 88 13.59 -4.19 -7.40
C GLU A 88 13.70 -5.53 -8.15
N PRO A 89 14.47 -6.50 -7.62
CA PRO A 89 14.87 -7.70 -8.36
C PRO A 89 13.70 -8.49 -8.95
N ASN A 90 12.61 -8.63 -8.19
CA ASN A 90 11.49 -9.51 -8.54
C ASN A 90 10.19 -8.73 -8.87
N VAL A 91 10.23 -7.41 -8.96
CA VAL A 91 9.08 -6.65 -9.46
C VAL A 91 8.95 -6.88 -10.97
N PRO A 92 7.78 -7.16 -11.55
CA PRO A 92 7.60 -7.31 -12.98
C PRO A 92 8.07 -6.10 -13.78
N HIS A 93 8.15 -6.23 -15.10
CA HIS A 93 8.47 -5.10 -15.96
C HIS A 93 7.45 -3.97 -15.77
N LYS A 94 7.90 -2.71 -15.71
CA LYS A 94 7.03 -1.57 -15.36
C LYS A 94 5.82 -1.44 -16.30
N LYS A 95 6.02 -1.73 -17.58
CA LYS A 95 4.90 -1.73 -18.53
C LYS A 95 3.82 -2.74 -18.14
N GLU A 96 4.18 -3.95 -17.74
CA GLU A 96 3.21 -4.97 -17.30
C GLU A 96 2.42 -4.51 -16.07
N VAL A 97 3.09 -3.84 -15.11
CA VAL A 97 2.42 -3.31 -13.92
C VAL A 97 1.49 -2.16 -14.28
N MET A 98 1.89 -1.26 -15.20
CA MET A 98 1.04 -0.17 -15.69
C MET A 98 -0.15 -0.69 -16.47
N ASP A 99 0.02 -1.72 -17.30
CA ASP A 99 -1.09 -2.37 -18.02
C ASP A 99 -2.09 -3.00 -17.03
N ALA A 100 -1.60 -3.69 -15.98
CA ALA A 100 -2.43 -4.25 -14.93
C ALA A 100 -3.12 -3.16 -14.08
N PHE A 101 -2.47 -2.02 -13.86
CA PHE A 101 -3.06 -0.85 -13.21
C PHE A 101 -4.24 -0.30 -14.02
N ILE A 102 -4.06 -0.12 -15.33
CA ILE A 102 -5.12 0.36 -16.24
C ILE A 102 -6.32 -0.60 -16.23
N GLU A 103 -6.06 -1.91 -16.28
CA GLU A 103 -7.14 -2.91 -16.22
C GLU A 103 -7.86 -2.85 -14.86
N LEU A 104 -7.12 -2.73 -13.76
CA LEU A 104 -7.67 -2.55 -12.41
C LEU A 104 -8.56 -1.30 -12.34
N SER A 105 -8.04 -0.15 -12.79
CA SER A 105 -8.76 1.12 -12.76
C SER A 105 -10.09 1.06 -13.52
N LYS A 106 -10.11 0.39 -14.68
CA LYS A 106 -11.35 0.15 -15.46
C LYS A 106 -12.38 -0.71 -14.71
N LYS A 107 -11.93 -1.66 -13.87
CA LYS A 107 -12.80 -2.60 -13.15
C LYS A 107 -13.34 -2.03 -11.84
N VAL A 108 -12.51 -1.26 -11.10
CA VAL A 108 -12.88 -0.77 -9.77
C VAL A 108 -13.24 0.71 -9.72
N SER A 109 -13.06 1.45 -10.78
CA SER A 109 -13.16 2.91 -10.90
C SER A 109 -11.85 3.64 -10.56
N VAL A 110 -11.64 4.76 -11.27
CA VAL A 110 -10.48 5.65 -11.08
C VAL A 110 -10.39 6.27 -9.68
N LYS A 111 -11.52 6.37 -8.97
CA LYS A 111 -11.58 6.85 -7.58
C LYS A 111 -10.97 5.86 -6.58
N ASN A 112 -11.02 4.58 -6.90
CA ASN A 112 -10.65 3.48 -6.01
C ASN A 112 -9.23 2.99 -6.24
N VAL A 113 -8.47 3.61 -7.15
CA VAL A 113 -7.10 3.25 -7.43
C VAL A 113 -6.21 4.48 -7.43
N VAL A 114 -5.05 4.37 -6.79
CA VAL A 114 -4.05 5.44 -6.72
C VAL A 114 -2.69 4.90 -7.09
N TRP A 115 -1.95 5.66 -7.86
CA TRP A 115 -0.57 5.35 -8.16
C TRP A 115 0.35 5.85 -7.04
N ARG A 116 1.26 4.99 -6.54
CA ARG A 116 2.32 5.36 -5.60
C ARG A 116 3.67 5.36 -6.32
N TYR A 117 4.29 6.52 -6.41
CA TYR A 117 5.67 6.70 -6.85
C TYR A 117 6.55 6.87 -5.61
N ASP A 118 6.79 5.74 -4.92
CA ASP A 118 7.26 5.71 -3.54
C ASP A 118 8.11 4.44 -3.29
N PRO A 119 9.30 4.61 -2.68
CA PRO A 119 9.97 5.86 -2.28
C PRO A 119 10.80 6.50 -3.42
N ILE A 120 11.09 7.80 -3.29
CA ILE A 120 12.05 8.51 -4.13
C ILE A 120 13.38 8.54 -3.39
N PHE A 121 14.46 8.10 -4.04
CA PHE A 121 15.83 8.29 -3.59
C PHE A 121 16.71 8.71 -4.77
N LEU A 122 17.85 9.32 -4.48
CA LEU A 122 18.79 9.81 -5.49
C LEU A 122 20.12 9.05 -5.42
N ASN A 123 20.65 8.73 -6.59
CA ASN A 123 22.03 8.25 -6.78
C ASN A 123 22.48 8.60 -8.22
N GLU A 124 23.67 8.16 -8.63
CA GLU A 124 24.22 8.45 -9.96
C GLU A 124 23.34 7.95 -11.12
N LYS A 125 22.64 6.83 -10.95
CA LYS A 125 21.77 6.23 -11.97
C LYS A 125 20.35 6.80 -11.94
N TYR A 126 19.85 7.07 -10.75
CA TYR A 126 18.49 7.55 -10.48
C TYR A 126 18.59 8.97 -9.94
N ASP A 127 19.09 9.90 -10.76
CA ASP A 127 19.19 11.32 -10.46
C ASP A 127 17.86 12.05 -10.68
N ILE A 128 17.82 13.32 -10.36
CA ILE A 128 16.62 14.15 -10.52
C ILE A 128 16.14 14.14 -11.97
N SER A 129 17.04 14.26 -12.95
CA SER A 129 16.70 14.28 -14.38
C SER A 129 16.04 12.98 -14.81
N HIS A 130 16.58 11.84 -14.34
CA HIS A 130 15.99 10.53 -14.57
C HIS A 130 14.58 10.44 -13.98
N HIS A 131 14.40 10.88 -12.71
CA HIS A 131 13.08 10.87 -12.07
C HIS A 131 12.07 11.71 -12.83
N LEU A 132 12.43 12.94 -13.25
CA LEU A 132 11.52 13.82 -13.98
C LEU A 132 11.11 13.21 -15.32
N MET A 133 12.10 12.69 -16.09
CA MET A 133 11.85 12.07 -17.40
C MET A 133 10.94 10.83 -17.30
N ILE A 134 11.20 9.94 -16.33
CA ILE A 134 10.40 8.72 -16.17
C ILE A 134 9.02 9.04 -15.60
N PHE A 135 8.93 9.97 -14.67
CA PHE A 135 7.65 10.39 -14.11
C PHE A 135 6.72 10.97 -15.19
N GLU A 136 7.22 11.84 -16.08
CA GLU A 136 6.47 12.35 -17.24
C GLU A 136 5.95 11.21 -18.13
N LYS A 137 6.80 10.24 -18.48
CA LYS A 137 6.40 9.08 -19.30
C LYS A 137 5.33 8.24 -18.63
N MET A 138 5.43 8.04 -17.32
CA MET A 138 4.45 7.27 -16.54
C MET A 138 3.13 8.04 -16.42
N CYS A 139 3.16 9.36 -16.17
CA CYS A 139 1.97 10.20 -16.20
C CYS A 139 1.23 10.10 -17.53
N ALA A 140 1.94 10.26 -18.65
CA ALA A 140 1.37 10.14 -19.99
C ALA A 140 0.76 8.75 -20.25
N TYR A 141 1.37 7.67 -19.70
CA TYR A 141 0.87 6.30 -19.86
C TYR A 141 -0.39 6.03 -19.02
N LEU A 142 -0.49 6.63 -17.83
CA LEU A 142 -1.57 6.43 -16.87
C LEU A 142 -2.66 7.50 -16.96
N GLU A 143 -2.56 8.44 -17.90
CA GLU A 143 -3.52 9.51 -18.10
C GLU A 143 -4.96 8.99 -18.29
N GLY A 144 -5.90 9.54 -17.51
CA GLY A 144 -7.30 9.11 -17.50
C GLY A 144 -7.59 7.85 -16.65
N TYR A 145 -6.55 7.15 -16.15
CA TYR A 145 -6.72 5.96 -15.31
C TYR A 145 -6.27 6.19 -13.87
N CYS A 146 -5.68 7.33 -13.57
CA CYS A 146 -5.23 7.75 -12.26
C CYS A 146 -5.57 9.23 -12.04
N LYS A 147 -6.09 9.56 -10.87
CA LYS A 147 -6.38 10.96 -10.48
C LYS A 147 -5.31 11.50 -9.52
N HIS A 148 -4.80 10.65 -8.66
CA HIS A 148 -3.88 11.04 -7.59
C HIS A 148 -2.59 10.22 -7.68
N VAL A 149 -1.45 10.88 -7.51
CA VAL A 149 -0.14 10.24 -7.39
C VAL A 149 0.39 10.48 -5.99
N ILE A 150 0.62 9.42 -5.24
CA ILE A 150 1.25 9.51 -3.92
C ILE A 150 2.76 9.43 -4.11
N ILE A 151 3.48 10.38 -3.54
CA ILE A 151 4.94 10.36 -3.49
C ILE A 151 5.42 10.38 -2.03
N SER A 152 6.58 9.77 -1.79
CA SER A 152 7.37 9.98 -0.58
C SER A 152 8.85 9.85 -0.89
N PHE A 153 9.68 10.51 -0.07
CA PHE A 153 11.12 10.37 -0.13
C PHE A 153 11.56 9.23 0.79
N ILE A 154 12.74 8.68 0.54
CA ILE A 154 13.18 7.50 1.26
C ILE A 154 13.46 7.79 2.73
N ASP A 155 12.85 7.00 3.62
CA ASP A 155 13.19 6.93 5.03
C ASP A 155 14.31 5.92 5.26
N LEU A 156 15.37 6.31 5.99
CA LEU A 156 16.49 5.43 6.30
C LEU A 156 16.23 4.58 7.55
N TYR A 157 15.26 3.66 7.46
CA TYR A 157 15.05 2.65 8.50
C TYR A 157 16.27 1.74 8.65
N GLU A 158 16.47 1.11 9.81
CA GLU A 158 17.60 0.20 10.07
C GLU A 158 17.69 -0.94 9.03
N LYS A 159 16.55 -1.47 8.57
CA LYS A 159 16.49 -2.47 7.49
C LYS A 159 16.90 -1.90 6.14
N THR A 160 16.48 -0.66 5.86
CA THR A 160 16.88 0.07 4.65
C THR A 160 18.39 0.29 4.63
N LYS A 161 18.97 0.81 5.71
CA LYS A 161 20.43 1.01 5.83
C LYS A 161 21.21 -0.30 5.64
N LYS A 162 20.69 -1.42 6.18
CA LYS A 162 21.32 -2.74 6.01
C LYS A 162 21.29 -3.23 4.57
N ASN A 163 20.14 -3.16 3.91
CA ASN A 163 19.90 -3.76 2.59
C ASN A 163 20.28 -2.82 1.43
N PHE A 164 20.44 -1.52 1.73
CA PHE A 164 20.77 -0.48 0.76
C PHE A 164 21.75 0.54 1.39
N PRO A 165 22.98 0.10 1.75
CA PRO A 165 23.90 0.91 2.54
C PRO A 165 24.42 2.15 1.82
N GLU A 166 24.41 2.17 0.48
CA GLU A 166 24.82 3.32 -0.32
C GLU A 166 23.77 4.40 -0.50
N VAL A 167 22.51 4.15 -0.07
CA VAL A 167 21.43 5.14 -0.19
C VAL A 167 21.61 6.27 0.82
N LYS A 168 21.28 7.49 0.40
CA LYS A 168 21.31 8.69 1.24
C LYS A 168 19.91 9.31 1.32
N GLU A 169 19.70 10.09 2.37
CA GLU A 169 18.52 10.95 2.48
C GLU A 169 18.52 11.97 1.33
N VAL A 170 17.34 12.25 0.81
CA VAL A 170 17.13 13.33 -0.15
C VAL A 170 17.07 14.64 0.62
N SER A 171 17.91 15.61 0.30
CA SER A 171 17.94 16.90 0.99
C SER A 171 16.62 17.65 0.80
N PHE A 172 16.27 18.51 1.77
CA PHE A 172 15.02 19.26 1.69
C PHE A 172 14.91 20.14 0.43
N ASP A 173 16.01 20.73 -0.03
CA ASP A 173 16.04 21.52 -1.28
C ASP A 173 15.75 20.66 -2.52
N GLU A 174 16.28 19.43 -2.56
CA GLU A 174 15.98 18.47 -3.61
C GLU A 174 14.51 18.01 -3.56
N GLN A 175 13.98 17.75 -2.35
CA GLN A 175 12.56 17.43 -2.14
C GLN A 175 11.67 18.56 -2.66
N CYS A 176 11.99 19.81 -2.33
CA CYS A 176 11.28 21.00 -2.83
C CYS A 176 11.28 21.06 -4.36
N TYR A 177 12.46 20.87 -4.95
CA TYR A 177 12.61 20.93 -6.40
C TYR A 177 11.82 19.82 -7.10
N ILE A 178 11.97 18.56 -6.65
CA ILE A 178 11.27 17.38 -7.22
C ILE A 178 9.77 17.56 -7.07
N THR A 179 9.28 17.91 -5.88
CA THR A 179 7.85 18.11 -5.62
C THR A 179 7.26 19.17 -6.57
N LYS A 180 7.92 20.32 -6.68
CA LYS A 180 7.52 21.40 -7.60
C LYS A 180 7.41 20.93 -9.05
N GLN A 181 8.39 20.14 -9.53
CA GLN A 181 8.37 19.65 -10.90
C GLN A 181 7.29 18.57 -11.08
N PHE A 182 7.16 17.63 -10.13
CA PHE A 182 6.15 16.58 -10.19
C PHE A 182 4.73 17.12 -10.19
N VAL A 183 4.44 18.14 -9.38
CA VAL A 183 3.14 18.82 -9.39
C VAL A 183 2.83 19.40 -10.79
N LYS A 184 3.81 20.07 -11.41
CA LYS A 184 3.63 20.62 -12.76
C LYS A 184 3.43 19.54 -13.83
N ILE A 185 4.18 18.43 -13.73
CA ILE A 185 4.05 17.31 -14.65
C ILE A 185 2.70 16.65 -14.48
N ALA A 186 2.33 16.27 -13.26
CA ALA A 186 1.07 15.60 -12.96
C ALA A 186 -0.15 16.43 -13.44
N ALA A 187 -0.14 17.74 -13.19
CA ALA A 187 -1.22 18.64 -13.59
C ALA A 187 -1.44 18.65 -15.12
N ARG A 188 -0.39 18.53 -15.94
CA ARG A 188 -0.53 18.45 -17.41
C ARG A 188 -1.28 17.19 -17.86
N HIS A 189 -1.29 16.15 -17.04
CA HIS A 189 -1.95 14.87 -17.30
C HIS A 189 -3.22 14.67 -16.47
N GLY A 190 -3.77 15.77 -15.90
CA GLY A 190 -5.01 15.71 -15.11
C GLY A 190 -4.89 14.98 -13.77
N MET A 191 -3.66 14.91 -13.23
CA MET A 191 -3.35 14.28 -11.95
C MET A 191 -2.90 15.32 -10.93
N ASP A 192 -3.08 15.03 -9.65
CA ASP A 192 -2.50 15.78 -8.53
C ASP A 192 -1.53 14.93 -7.70
N ILE A 193 -0.68 15.60 -6.91
CA ILE A 193 0.32 14.98 -6.05
C ILE A 193 -0.17 14.98 -4.60
N ARG A 194 -0.14 13.83 -3.96
CA ARG A 194 -0.32 13.65 -2.51
C ARG A 194 0.99 13.21 -1.87
N LEU A 195 1.29 13.77 -0.70
CA LEU A 195 2.48 13.43 0.07
C LEU A 195 2.15 12.38 1.14
N CYS A 196 3.05 11.42 1.33
CA CYS A 196 2.90 10.40 2.35
C CYS A 196 3.91 10.60 3.47
N HIS A 197 3.51 11.30 4.55
CA HIS A 197 4.33 11.52 5.74
C HIS A 197 5.63 12.31 5.45
N GLU A 198 5.47 13.39 4.71
CA GLU A 198 6.55 14.31 4.34
C GLU A 198 6.37 15.66 5.05
N ASP A 199 7.36 16.52 4.92
CA ASP A 199 7.35 17.87 5.50
C ASP A 199 6.18 18.70 4.93
N GLU A 200 5.34 19.25 5.82
CA GLU A 200 4.16 20.03 5.45
C GLU A 200 4.49 21.28 4.61
N ARG A 201 5.73 21.81 4.70
CA ARG A 201 6.20 22.93 3.88
C ARG A 201 6.18 22.63 2.37
N LEU A 202 6.21 21.36 2.00
CA LEU A 202 6.10 20.96 0.59
C LEU A 202 4.73 21.29 -0.03
N ALA A 203 3.69 21.53 0.79
CA ALA A 203 2.39 22.03 0.34
C ALA A 203 2.50 23.37 -0.42
N PHE A 204 3.52 24.17 -0.14
CA PHE A 204 3.79 25.42 -0.85
C PHE A 204 3.93 25.24 -2.37
N TYR A 205 4.31 24.07 -2.81
CA TYR A 205 4.47 23.72 -4.23
C TYR A 205 3.22 23.14 -4.87
N GLY A 206 2.10 23.06 -4.12
CA GLY A 206 0.79 22.61 -4.63
C GLY A 206 0.54 21.11 -4.43
N ALA A 207 1.35 20.42 -3.61
CA ALA A 207 1.09 19.04 -3.22
C ALA A 207 0.11 18.97 -2.03
N ASP A 208 -0.75 17.95 -2.01
CA ASP A 208 -1.65 17.66 -0.90
C ASP A 208 -0.90 16.93 0.22
N VAL A 209 -0.91 17.49 1.43
CA VAL A 209 -0.23 16.95 2.62
C VAL A 209 -1.19 16.27 3.61
N THR A 210 -2.46 16.09 3.27
CA THR A 210 -3.48 15.53 4.17
C THR A 210 -3.25 14.04 4.47
N GLY A 211 -2.38 13.39 3.72
CA GLY A 211 -2.00 11.98 3.89
C GLY A 211 -2.49 11.07 2.78
N CYS A 212 -1.87 9.91 2.67
CA CYS A 212 -2.08 8.98 1.57
C CYS A 212 -3.26 8.01 1.78
N LEU A 213 -3.72 7.83 3.02
CA LEU A 213 -4.81 6.95 3.40
C LEU A 213 -5.56 7.52 4.60
N SER A 214 -5.85 8.83 4.54
CA SER A 214 -6.63 9.51 5.58
C SER A 214 -8.11 9.12 5.50
N LYS A 215 -8.89 9.55 6.51
CA LYS A 215 -10.33 9.38 6.53
C LYS A 215 -10.96 9.96 5.26
N GLU A 216 -10.58 11.19 4.91
CA GLU A 216 -11.11 11.95 3.77
C GLU A 216 -10.83 11.23 2.45
N VAL A 217 -9.64 10.67 2.29
CA VAL A 217 -9.25 9.87 1.11
C VAL A 217 -10.13 8.64 0.96
N LEU A 218 -10.41 7.94 2.05
CA LEU A 218 -11.27 6.76 2.00
C LEU A 218 -12.73 7.14 1.76
N GLU A 219 -13.24 8.20 2.40
CA GLU A 219 -14.59 8.71 2.16
C GLU A 219 -14.80 9.13 0.70
N GLU A 220 -13.83 9.84 0.09
CA GLU A 220 -13.86 10.17 -1.34
C GLU A 220 -13.94 8.91 -2.21
N ALA A 221 -13.13 7.89 -1.88
CA ALA A 221 -13.05 6.65 -2.65
C ALA A 221 -14.33 5.82 -2.58
N ILE A 222 -14.92 5.68 -1.38
CA ILE A 222 -16.09 4.83 -1.17
C ILE A 222 -17.44 5.56 -1.33
N GLY A 223 -17.43 6.89 -1.27
CA GLY A 223 -18.65 7.73 -1.35
C GLY A 223 -19.55 7.67 -0.11
N GLU A 224 -18.99 7.29 1.04
CA GLU A 224 -19.69 7.14 2.31
C GLU A 224 -18.90 7.81 3.44
N HIS A 225 -19.58 8.31 4.49
CA HIS A 225 -18.91 8.88 5.65
C HIS A 225 -18.47 7.82 6.66
N LEU A 226 -17.32 8.08 7.30
CA LEU A 226 -16.71 7.19 8.29
C LEU A 226 -16.60 7.88 9.66
N ILE A 227 -17.07 7.24 10.72
CA ILE A 227 -16.88 7.65 12.12
C ILE A 227 -15.71 6.84 12.70
N VAL A 228 -14.49 7.28 12.41
CA VAL A 228 -13.28 6.55 12.82
C VAL A 228 -12.83 7.00 14.22
N PRO A 229 -12.53 6.06 15.14
CA PRO A 229 -11.99 6.41 16.44
C PRO A 229 -10.67 7.18 16.34
N THR A 230 -10.47 8.19 17.20
CA THR A 230 -9.25 9.03 17.24
C THR A 230 -7.97 8.24 17.50
N SER A 231 -8.07 7.07 18.15
CA SER A 231 -6.95 6.14 18.42
C SER A 231 -6.50 5.32 17.22
N SER A 232 -7.12 5.48 16.05
CA SER A 232 -6.86 4.66 14.86
C SER A 232 -5.65 5.11 14.03
N LYS A 233 -4.94 6.16 14.44
CA LYS A 233 -3.74 6.64 13.75
C LYS A 233 -2.59 5.65 13.87
N SER A 234 -1.90 5.37 12.76
CA SER A 234 -0.86 4.33 12.69
C SER A 234 0.48 4.76 13.29
N ARG A 235 0.82 6.04 13.25
CA ARG A 235 2.07 6.63 13.78
C ARG A 235 1.92 8.13 14.02
N GLU A 236 2.78 8.69 14.86
CA GLU A 236 2.85 10.12 15.13
C GLU A 236 3.09 10.91 13.83
N GLY A 237 2.41 12.04 13.66
CA GLY A 237 2.50 12.87 12.45
C GLY A 237 1.82 12.29 11.19
N CYS A 238 1.22 11.09 11.26
CA CYS A 238 0.53 10.47 10.13
C CYS A 238 -0.98 10.39 10.37
N ASN A 239 -1.78 10.79 9.37
CA ASN A 239 -3.24 10.69 9.42
C ASN A 239 -3.78 9.39 8.80
N CYS A 240 -2.92 8.46 8.39
CA CYS A 240 -3.31 7.23 7.72
C CYS A 240 -3.97 6.21 8.65
N LEU A 241 -5.02 5.56 8.14
CA LEU A 241 -5.82 4.55 8.84
C LEU A 241 -5.34 3.13 8.48
N LEU A 242 -4.12 2.76 8.92
CA LEU A 242 -3.46 1.50 8.57
C LEU A 242 -3.52 0.42 9.66
N GLY A 243 -4.39 0.57 10.68
CA GLY A 243 -4.31 -0.21 11.93
C GLY A 243 -4.46 -1.74 11.83
N ASN A 244 -5.27 -2.27 10.90
CA ASN A 244 -5.61 -3.70 10.83
C ASN A 244 -4.91 -4.37 9.65
N ASP A 245 -3.59 -4.54 9.73
CA ASP A 245 -2.81 -5.20 8.69
C ASP A 245 -2.75 -6.72 8.90
N ILE A 246 -3.15 -7.49 7.89
CA ILE A 246 -3.17 -8.96 7.91
C ILE A 246 -1.92 -9.59 7.30
N GLY A 247 -0.95 -8.79 6.87
CA GLY A 247 0.33 -9.23 6.33
C GLY A 247 1.31 -9.73 7.41
N ALA A 248 2.40 -10.31 6.96
CA ALA A 248 3.51 -10.75 7.80
C ALA A 248 4.82 -10.11 7.33
N TYR A 249 5.66 -9.65 8.27
CA TYR A 249 7.01 -9.20 7.95
C TYR A 249 7.86 -10.36 7.38
N ASN A 250 8.86 -10.00 6.58
CA ASN A 250 9.77 -10.96 5.95
C ASN A 250 9.04 -12.02 5.09
N SER A 251 8.05 -11.61 4.32
CA SER A 251 7.30 -12.52 3.44
C SER A 251 7.13 -11.99 2.02
N CYS A 252 7.48 -10.73 1.73
CA CYS A 252 7.35 -10.16 0.40
C CYS A 252 8.49 -10.61 -0.52
N LEU A 253 8.13 -11.33 -1.60
CA LEU A 253 9.10 -11.87 -2.57
C LEU A 253 9.61 -10.86 -3.59
N HIS A 254 9.16 -9.61 -3.58
CA HIS A 254 9.72 -8.56 -4.45
C HIS A 254 11.18 -8.28 -4.12
N LEU A 255 11.59 -8.42 -2.85
CA LEU A 255 12.96 -8.25 -2.35
C LEU A 255 13.56 -6.88 -2.69
N CYS A 256 12.74 -5.83 -2.70
CA CYS A 256 13.21 -4.46 -2.94
C CYS A 256 14.26 -4.06 -1.91
N ARG A 257 15.38 -3.47 -2.35
CA ARG A 257 16.51 -3.11 -1.48
C ARG A 257 16.15 -2.08 -0.40
N TYR A 258 15.25 -1.17 -0.69
CA TYR A 258 14.77 -0.13 0.24
C TYR A 258 13.66 -0.61 1.19
N CYS A 259 13.26 -1.89 1.17
CA CYS A 259 12.07 -2.36 1.88
C CYS A 259 12.25 -2.36 3.40
N TYR A 260 11.39 -1.66 4.12
CA TYR A 260 11.32 -1.68 5.58
C TYR A 260 10.69 -2.97 6.16
N ALA A 261 9.97 -3.74 5.34
CA ALA A 261 9.23 -4.91 5.80
C ALA A 261 10.05 -6.21 5.77
N ASN A 262 11.07 -6.29 4.91
CA ASN A 262 11.96 -7.43 4.81
C ASN A 262 13.29 -7.18 5.53
N PHE A 263 13.72 -8.12 6.37
CA PHE A 263 15.00 -8.03 7.07
C PHE A 263 16.16 -8.57 6.25
N ASP A 264 15.99 -9.76 5.65
CA ASP A 264 16.89 -10.31 4.65
C ASP A 264 16.19 -11.35 3.76
N LYS A 265 16.86 -11.69 2.64
CA LYS A 265 16.34 -12.59 1.61
C LYS A 265 16.12 -14.02 2.13
N ASP A 266 17.02 -14.56 2.94
CA ASP A 266 16.95 -15.97 3.37
C ASP A 266 15.79 -16.19 4.33
N ILE A 267 15.53 -15.19 5.20
CA ILE A 267 14.35 -15.22 6.08
C ILE A 267 13.07 -15.17 5.23
N VAL A 268 13.02 -14.32 4.21
CA VAL A 268 11.85 -14.25 3.30
C VAL A 268 11.61 -15.58 2.61
N LEU A 269 12.64 -16.20 2.06
CA LEU A 269 12.52 -17.49 1.37
C LEU A 269 12.15 -18.63 2.34
N LYS A 270 12.66 -18.61 3.56
CA LYS A 270 12.27 -19.56 4.62
C LYS A 270 10.78 -19.39 4.97
N ASN A 271 10.34 -18.17 5.20
CA ASN A 271 8.94 -17.89 5.54
C ASN A 271 7.99 -18.27 4.39
N HIS A 272 8.39 -17.99 3.14
CA HIS A 272 7.56 -18.38 1.99
C HIS A 272 7.32 -19.90 1.91
N LYS A 273 8.30 -20.73 2.32
CA LYS A 273 8.13 -22.20 2.39
C LYS A 273 7.14 -22.64 3.47
N LEU A 274 6.84 -21.79 4.45
CA LEU A 274 5.86 -22.03 5.51
C LEU A 274 4.46 -21.52 5.15
N HIS A 275 4.28 -20.95 3.96
CA HIS A 275 2.99 -20.52 3.47
C HIS A 275 2.13 -21.69 3.03
N ASP A 276 0.88 -21.70 3.48
CA ASP A 276 -0.17 -22.62 3.03
C ASP A 276 -1.40 -21.80 2.65
N PRO A 277 -1.86 -21.83 1.37
CA PRO A 277 -3.03 -21.08 0.93
C PRO A 277 -4.32 -21.40 1.70
N LYS A 278 -4.39 -22.53 2.39
CA LYS A 278 -5.56 -22.94 3.18
C LYS A 278 -5.45 -22.53 4.66
N SER A 279 -4.26 -22.16 5.13
CA SER A 279 -4.05 -21.75 6.52
C SER A 279 -4.80 -20.46 6.85
N PRO A 280 -5.32 -20.30 8.09
CA PRO A 280 -5.87 -19.01 8.54
C PRO A 280 -4.79 -17.93 8.68
N LEU A 281 -3.53 -18.30 8.88
CA LEU A 281 -2.37 -17.41 8.94
C LEU A 281 -1.67 -17.32 7.58
N LEU A 282 -1.14 -16.15 7.23
CA LEU A 282 -0.38 -15.96 6.00
C LEU A 282 0.90 -16.82 5.99
N ILE A 283 1.62 -16.85 7.09
CA ILE A 283 2.87 -17.58 7.27
C ILE A 283 2.78 -18.45 8.53
N GLY A 284 3.20 -19.71 8.39
CA GLY A 284 3.24 -20.66 9.49
C GLY A 284 1.86 -21.20 9.88
N LYS A 285 1.76 -21.70 11.09
CA LYS A 285 0.55 -22.32 11.66
C LYS A 285 0.32 -21.88 13.10
N ILE A 286 -0.84 -22.18 13.63
CA ILE A 286 -1.14 -22.03 15.06
C ILE A 286 -0.34 -23.10 15.80
N GLU A 287 0.36 -22.70 16.86
CA GLU A 287 1.22 -23.56 17.67
C GLU A 287 0.66 -23.67 19.10
N GLU A 288 1.13 -24.66 19.83
CA GLU A 288 0.81 -24.81 21.24
C GLU A 288 1.29 -23.58 22.04
N GLY A 289 0.40 -23.05 22.88
CA GLY A 289 0.63 -21.84 23.66
C GLY A 289 0.39 -20.53 22.88
N ASP A 290 -0.16 -20.59 21.65
CA ASP A 290 -0.66 -19.38 20.97
C ASP A 290 -2.00 -18.93 21.59
N GLU A 291 -2.11 -17.63 21.85
CA GLU A 291 -3.31 -16.98 22.34
C GLU A 291 -4.07 -16.34 21.18
N ILE A 292 -5.24 -16.89 20.84
CA ILE A 292 -6.12 -16.33 19.82
C ILE A 292 -7.05 -15.32 20.48
N ARG A 293 -7.04 -14.09 19.98
CA ARG A 293 -7.93 -13.00 20.42
C ARG A 293 -8.81 -12.56 19.27
N GLU A 294 -10.12 -12.49 19.54
CA GLU A 294 -11.07 -11.93 18.58
C GLU A 294 -10.86 -10.40 18.47
N HIS A 295 -10.73 -9.90 17.26
CA HIS A 295 -10.77 -8.46 17.02
C HIS A 295 -12.22 -7.98 17.15
N LYS A 296 -12.42 -6.87 17.86
CA LYS A 296 -13.73 -6.22 17.90
C LYS A 296 -14.00 -5.54 16.56
N SER A 297 -14.44 -6.33 15.58
CA SER A 297 -14.74 -5.86 14.23
C SER A 297 -16.06 -5.07 14.24
N ILE A 298 -15.95 -3.75 14.11
CA ILE A 298 -17.10 -2.83 14.11
C ILE A 298 -17.01 -2.00 12.83
N SER A 299 -18.17 -1.80 12.18
CA SER A 299 -18.29 -0.84 11.07
C SER A 299 -18.07 0.59 11.59
N TYR A 300 -17.36 1.39 10.79
CA TYR A 300 -17.19 2.83 10.99
C TYR A 300 -18.08 3.65 10.05
N LEU A 301 -18.91 2.99 9.22
CA LEU A 301 -19.86 3.71 8.37
C LEU A 301 -20.84 4.51 9.23
N ASP A 302 -21.11 5.74 8.80
CA ASP A 302 -22.12 6.57 9.41
C ASP A 302 -23.50 6.12 8.88
N ASP A 303 -24.29 5.47 9.75
CA ASP A 303 -25.65 5.05 9.42
C ASP A 303 -26.66 6.22 9.41
N GLN A 304 -26.23 7.43 9.80
CA GLN A 304 -27.07 8.62 9.72
C GLN A 304 -27.22 9.01 8.23
N ARG A 305 -28.34 8.61 7.65
CA ARG A 305 -28.78 9.12 6.34
C ARG A 305 -28.97 10.63 6.51
N THR A 306 -28.06 11.42 5.94
CA THR A 306 -28.30 12.85 5.80
C THR A 306 -29.53 13.02 4.94
N LEU A 307 -30.53 13.73 5.46
CA LEU A 307 -31.79 14.05 4.75
C LEU A 307 -31.61 15.11 3.66
N PHE A 308 -30.35 15.56 3.40
CA PHE A 308 -29.99 16.57 2.42
C PHE A 308 -28.70 16.20 1.70
#